data_20d1ca8cd125d8e8e2b042be36197e3d
#
_entry.id   20d1ca8cd125d8e8e2b042be36197e3d
#
_cell.length_a   1.000
_cell.length_b   1.000
_cell.length_c   1.000
_cell.angle_alpha   90.00
_cell.angle_beta   90.00
_cell.angle_gamma   90.00
#
_symmetry.space_group_name_H-M   'P 1'
#
loop_
_entity.id
_entity.type
_entity.pdbx_description
1 polymer ?
#
loop_
_entity_poly.entity_id
_entity_poly.type
_entity_poly.pdbx_seq_one_letter_code
_entity_poly.pdbx_strand_id
1 'polypeptide(L)'
;MPRDAVFFDLDGTLLDTAPDFIWCLNQQRSRYDLSPLPESIIRSVVSDGARGLVKLGFDLTPEDEQYDARRGELLDLYENHIAVRTELFPGMAETLALLEANGVPWGIVTNKPRFYTTLLLEALGLDERCGVVVCPDDVSRTKPDPECLFRAAEAVGAEPGRCLYAGD
;
A
#
# COMPACT_ATOMS: atom_id res chain seq x y z
N MET A 1 14.28 -22.02 14.07
CA MET A 1 15.46 -21.33 13.51
C MET A 1 15.09 -19.85 13.40
N PRO A 2 16.02 -18.93 13.67
CA PRO A 2 15.75 -17.51 13.46
C PRO A 2 15.44 -17.24 11.98
N ARG A 3 14.60 -16.25 11.70
CA ARG A 3 14.31 -15.81 10.33
C ARG A 3 15.38 -14.83 9.87
N ASP A 4 15.69 -14.88 8.58
CA ASP A 4 16.73 -14.00 8.02
C ASP A 4 16.17 -12.61 7.70
N ALA A 5 14.89 -12.51 7.32
CA ALA A 5 14.20 -11.25 7.08
C ALA A 5 12.67 -11.42 7.21
N VAL A 6 11.97 -10.29 7.40
CA VAL A 6 10.50 -10.21 7.39
C VAL A 6 10.06 -9.15 6.40
N PHE A 7 9.17 -9.51 5.48
CA PHE A 7 8.58 -8.59 4.51
C PHE A 7 7.09 -8.42 4.76
N PHE A 8 6.61 -7.21 4.57
CA PHE A 8 5.22 -6.87 4.76
C PHE A 8 4.63 -6.32 3.46
N ASP A 9 3.37 -6.66 3.18
CA ASP A 9 2.58 -5.81 2.31
C ASP A 9 2.34 -4.47 3.01
N LEU A 10 2.00 -3.44 2.23
CA LEU A 10 1.83 -2.09 2.75
C LEU A 10 0.37 -1.82 3.12
N ASP A 11 -0.48 -1.62 2.11
CA ASP A 11 -1.89 -1.26 2.29
C ASP A 11 -2.68 -2.44 2.89
N GLY A 12 -3.31 -2.22 4.02
CA GLY A 12 -4.13 -3.26 4.67
C GLY A 12 -3.36 -4.27 5.52
N THR A 13 -2.02 -4.20 5.55
CA THR A 13 -1.17 -5.08 6.35
C THR A 13 -0.29 -4.31 7.32
N LEU A 14 0.69 -3.56 6.82
CA LEU A 14 1.53 -2.72 7.66
C LEU A 14 0.83 -1.43 8.06
N LEU A 15 0.16 -0.79 7.10
CA LEU A 15 -0.52 0.50 7.24
C LEU A 15 -2.03 0.39 7.01
N ASP A 16 -2.81 1.00 7.88
CA ASP A 16 -4.22 1.30 7.62
C ASP A 16 -4.33 2.57 6.77
N THR A 17 -4.29 2.41 5.47
CA THR A 17 -4.41 3.49 4.49
C THR A 17 -5.85 3.80 4.10
N ALA A 18 -6.80 2.96 4.53
CA ALA A 18 -8.20 3.09 4.15
C ALA A 18 -8.84 4.43 4.54
N PRO A 19 -8.57 5.04 5.72
CA PRO A 19 -9.18 6.32 6.08
C PRO A 19 -8.91 7.45 5.08
N ASP A 20 -7.70 7.51 4.51
CA ASP A 20 -7.36 8.53 3.50
C ASP A 20 -8.06 8.26 2.16
N PHE A 21 -8.13 7.00 1.71
CA PHE A 21 -8.87 6.64 0.50
C PHE A 21 -10.38 6.86 0.65
N ILE A 22 -10.95 6.58 1.83
CA ILE A 22 -12.37 6.84 2.13
C ILE A 22 -12.68 8.33 1.98
N TRP A 23 -11.84 9.18 2.55
CA TRP A 23 -11.97 10.62 2.40
C TRP A 23 -11.86 11.05 0.94
N CYS A 24 -10.82 10.63 0.24
CA CYS A 24 -10.58 11.00 -1.17
C CYS A 24 -11.76 10.61 -2.07
N LEU A 25 -12.24 9.37 -1.99
CA LEU A 25 -13.34 8.91 -2.83
C LEU A 25 -14.63 9.68 -2.54
N ASN A 26 -14.95 9.93 -1.27
CA ASN A 26 -16.15 10.68 -0.91
C ASN A 26 -16.04 12.17 -1.27
N GLN A 27 -14.85 12.78 -1.18
CA GLN A 27 -14.61 14.12 -1.71
C GLN A 27 -14.79 14.16 -3.24
N GLN A 28 -14.25 13.19 -3.95
CA GLN A 28 -14.44 13.09 -5.39
C GLN A 28 -15.92 12.96 -5.75
N ARG A 29 -16.65 12.04 -5.10
CA ARG A 29 -18.07 11.84 -5.35
C ARG A 29 -18.90 13.13 -5.13
N SER A 30 -18.57 13.90 -4.10
CA SER A 30 -19.27 15.17 -3.82
C SER A 30 -19.14 16.21 -4.94
N ARG A 31 -18.04 16.18 -5.72
CA ARG A 31 -17.87 17.06 -6.89
C ARG A 31 -18.82 16.73 -8.05
N TYR A 32 -19.43 15.56 -8.00
CA TYR A 32 -20.40 15.06 -9.00
C TYR A 32 -21.81 14.92 -8.42
N ASP A 33 -22.10 15.63 -7.32
CA ASP A 33 -23.39 15.61 -6.63
C ASP A 33 -23.86 14.18 -6.22
N LEU A 34 -22.90 13.26 -6.02
CA LEU A 34 -23.16 11.90 -5.56
C LEU A 34 -23.07 11.80 -4.03
N SER A 35 -24.00 11.10 -3.43
CA SER A 35 -23.99 10.84 -1.98
C SER A 35 -22.74 10.08 -1.55
N PRO A 36 -22.21 10.36 -0.34
CA PRO A 36 -21.06 9.61 0.17
C PRO A 36 -21.42 8.11 0.33
N LEU A 37 -20.40 7.27 0.11
CA LEU A 37 -20.51 5.84 0.38
C LEU A 37 -20.12 5.54 1.83
N PRO A 38 -20.70 4.50 2.44
CA PRO A 38 -20.32 4.03 3.76
C PRO A 38 -18.84 3.63 3.81
N GLU A 39 -18.15 3.99 4.89
CA GLU A 39 -16.73 3.68 5.07
C GLU A 39 -16.42 2.19 4.96
N SER A 40 -17.27 1.32 5.51
CA SER A 40 -17.09 -0.13 5.44
C SER A 40 -17.08 -0.68 4.02
N ILE A 41 -17.87 -0.08 3.11
CA ILE A 41 -17.93 -0.48 1.71
C ILE A 41 -16.66 -0.04 0.98
N ILE A 42 -16.21 1.21 1.21
CA ILE A 42 -14.97 1.69 0.57
C ILE A 42 -13.77 0.89 1.09
N ARG A 43 -13.69 0.65 2.41
CA ARG A 43 -12.61 -0.13 3.03
C ARG A 43 -12.45 -1.52 2.41
N SER A 44 -13.54 -2.17 2.04
CA SER A 44 -13.49 -3.53 1.46
C SER A 44 -12.85 -3.62 0.07
N VAL A 45 -12.65 -2.47 -0.60
CA VAL A 45 -12.06 -2.41 -1.95
C VAL A 45 -10.73 -1.64 -2.01
N VAL A 46 -10.23 -1.15 -0.87
CA VAL A 46 -8.99 -0.36 -0.84
C VAL A 46 -7.80 -1.17 -1.36
N SER A 47 -7.73 -2.47 -1.08
CA SER A 47 -6.68 -3.38 -1.57
C SER A 47 -6.70 -3.54 -3.10
N ASP A 48 -7.84 -3.27 -3.76
CA ASP A 48 -7.95 -3.26 -5.22
C ASP A 48 -7.39 -1.96 -5.85
N GLY A 49 -6.91 -1.03 -5.02
CA GLY A 49 -6.32 0.23 -5.42
C GLY A 49 -7.30 1.18 -6.12
N ALA A 50 -6.75 2.14 -6.88
CA ALA A 50 -7.56 3.16 -7.55
C ALA A 50 -8.58 2.57 -8.54
N ARG A 51 -8.29 1.40 -9.13
CA ARG A 51 -9.22 0.72 -10.04
C ARG A 51 -10.49 0.27 -9.31
N GLY A 52 -10.33 -0.39 -8.17
CA GLY A 52 -11.48 -0.83 -7.36
C GLY A 52 -12.28 0.35 -6.82
N LEU A 53 -11.60 1.42 -6.40
CA LEU A 53 -12.24 2.62 -5.89
C LEU A 53 -13.04 3.37 -6.96
N VAL A 54 -12.51 3.52 -8.18
CA VAL A 54 -13.23 4.15 -9.30
C VAL A 54 -14.43 3.30 -9.72
N LYS A 55 -14.27 1.97 -9.77
CA LYS A 55 -15.38 1.05 -10.04
C LYS A 55 -16.49 1.18 -8.99
N LEU A 56 -16.12 1.19 -7.71
CA LEU A 56 -17.08 1.36 -6.63
C LEU A 56 -17.74 2.74 -6.65
N GLY A 57 -16.96 3.79 -6.86
CA GLY A 57 -17.40 5.18 -6.75
C GLY A 57 -18.28 5.66 -7.89
N PHE A 58 -18.04 5.16 -9.10
CA PHE A 58 -18.63 5.69 -10.34
C PHE A 58 -19.14 4.62 -11.30
N ASP A 59 -18.99 3.34 -10.96
CA ASP A 59 -19.32 2.18 -11.80
C ASP A 59 -18.56 2.18 -13.16
N LEU A 60 -17.34 2.71 -13.19
CA LEU A 60 -16.49 2.79 -14.37
C LEU A 60 -15.40 1.73 -14.36
N THR A 61 -15.07 1.24 -15.55
CA THR A 61 -13.99 0.28 -15.81
C THR A 61 -12.99 0.90 -16.80
N PRO A 62 -11.79 0.33 -16.98
CA PRO A 62 -10.79 0.86 -17.92
C PRO A 62 -11.25 1.02 -19.36
N GLU A 63 -12.35 0.36 -19.75
CA GLU A 63 -12.95 0.43 -21.08
C GLU A 63 -13.86 1.66 -21.25
N ASP A 64 -14.20 2.33 -20.15
CA ASP A 64 -15.07 3.51 -20.15
C ASP A 64 -14.28 4.79 -20.44
N GLU A 65 -14.81 5.63 -21.31
CA GLU A 65 -14.19 6.89 -21.77
C GLU A 65 -13.82 7.83 -20.63
N GLN A 66 -14.58 7.81 -19.53
CA GLN A 66 -14.38 8.67 -18.38
C GLN A 66 -13.45 8.08 -17.31
N TYR A 67 -13.05 6.81 -17.46
CA TYR A 67 -12.29 6.09 -16.42
C TYR A 67 -10.98 6.79 -16.08
N ASP A 68 -10.16 7.10 -17.09
CA ASP A 68 -8.84 7.70 -16.85
C ASP A 68 -8.94 9.07 -16.18
N ALA A 69 -9.94 9.87 -16.55
CA ALA A 69 -10.17 11.17 -15.90
C ALA A 69 -10.57 10.99 -14.42
N ARG A 70 -11.46 10.06 -14.10
CA ARG A 70 -11.87 9.78 -12.71
C ARG A 70 -10.73 9.19 -11.88
N ARG A 71 -9.96 8.31 -12.48
CA ARG A 71 -8.79 7.71 -11.85
C ARG A 71 -7.71 8.77 -11.57
N GLY A 72 -7.40 9.64 -12.52
CA GLY A 72 -6.45 10.74 -12.34
C GLY A 72 -6.88 11.67 -11.22
N GLU A 73 -8.14 12.11 -11.21
CA GLU A 73 -8.67 12.99 -10.16
C GLU A 73 -8.62 12.36 -8.75
N LEU A 74 -8.92 11.05 -8.63
CA LEU A 74 -8.80 10.33 -7.37
C LEU A 74 -7.35 10.29 -6.87
N LEU A 75 -6.41 10.04 -7.77
CA LEU A 75 -4.99 9.98 -7.45
C LEU A 75 -4.42 11.35 -7.08
N ASP A 76 -4.87 12.43 -7.73
CA ASP A 76 -4.51 13.81 -7.37
C ASP A 76 -5.03 14.17 -5.97
N LEU A 77 -6.26 13.75 -5.63
CA LEU A 77 -6.79 13.91 -4.28
C LEU A 77 -5.98 13.13 -3.26
N TYR A 78 -5.60 11.89 -3.59
CA TYR A 78 -4.83 11.05 -2.69
C TYR A 78 -3.41 11.60 -2.47
N GLU A 79 -2.73 12.07 -3.51
CA GLU A 79 -1.41 12.72 -3.39
C GLU A 79 -1.44 13.89 -2.41
N ASN A 80 -2.48 14.74 -2.49
CA ASN A 80 -2.64 15.90 -1.62
C ASN A 80 -3.18 15.57 -0.22
N HIS A 81 -3.60 14.33 0.02
CA HIS A 81 -4.16 13.89 1.30
C HIS A 81 -3.44 12.64 1.87
N ILE A 82 -2.28 12.32 1.33
CA ILE A 82 -1.53 11.13 1.74
C ILE A 82 -1.04 11.27 3.18
N ALA A 83 -1.13 10.18 3.96
CA ALA A 83 -0.71 10.10 5.36
C ALA A 83 -1.37 11.11 6.32
N VAL A 84 -2.57 11.62 6.01
CA VAL A 84 -3.32 12.51 6.92
C VAL A 84 -3.96 11.70 8.05
N ARG A 85 -4.47 10.50 7.74
CA ARG A 85 -5.12 9.58 8.68
C ARG A 85 -4.55 8.16 8.62
N THR A 86 -3.57 7.92 7.77
CA THR A 86 -2.89 6.64 7.69
C THR A 86 -2.02 6.43 8.90
N GLU A 87 -2.14 5.26 9.53
CA GLU A 87 -1.38 4.84 10.70
C GLU A 87 -0.91 3.38 10.54
N LEU A 88 0.10 3.00 11.31
CA LEU A 88 0.44 1.58 11.49
C LEU A 88 -0.74 0.85 12.11
N PHE A 89 -1.01 -0.37 11.66
CA PHE A 89 -1.98 -1.21 12.38
C PHE A 89 -1.54 -1.47 13.81
N PRO A 90 -2.48 -1.66 14.76
CA PRO A 90 -2.15 -1.97 16.14
C PRO A 90 -1.17 -3.15 16.26
N GLY A 91 -0.10 -2.96 17.03
CA GLY A 91 0.96 -3.95 17.24
C GLY A 91 2.08 -3.92 16.20
N MET A 92 1.93 -3.18 15.09
CA MET A 92 2.98 -3.12 14.07
C MET A 92 4.18 -2.29 14.53
N ALA A 93 3.97 -1.21 15.25
CA ALA A 93 5.07 -0.40 15.79
C ALA A 93 5.99 -1.25 16.72
N GLU A 94 5.40 -2.02 17.61
CA GLU A 94 6.09 -2.93 18.51
C GLU A 94 6.76 -4.07 17.75
N THR A 95 6.11 -4.60 16.72
CA THR A 95 6.67 -5.65 15.86
C THR A 95 7.92 -5.18 15.14
N LEU A 96 7.88 -3.99 14.51
CA LEU A 96 9.05 -3.42 13.84
C LEU A 96 10.20 -3.16 14.82
N ALA A 97 9.89 -2.58 15.98
CA ALA A 97 10.89 -2.35 17.02
C ALA A 97 11.54 -3.65 17.53
N LEU A 98 10.76 -4.72 17.66
CA LEU A 98 11.26 -6.04 18.04
C LEU A 98 12.19 -6.64 16.98
N LEU A 99 11.86 -6.54 15.70
CA LEU A 99 12.72 -6.98 14.59
C LEU A 99 14.05 -6.23 14.61
N GLU A 100 13.99 -4.91 14.72
CA GLU A 100 15.16 -4.02 14.77
C GLU A 100 16.06 -4.34 15.98
N ALA A 101 15.47 -4.51 17.16
CA ALA A 101 16.21 -4.86 18.38
C ALA A 101 16.93 -6.22 18.29
N ASN A 102 16.41 -7.14 17.49
CA ASN A 102 17.00 -8.46 17.25
C ASN A 102 17.90 -8.51 16.00
N GLY A 103 18.12 -7.41 15.32
CA GLY A 103 18.93 -7.34 14.11
C GLY A 103 18.32 -8.12 12.93
N VAL A 104 17.00 -8.32 12.91
CA VAL A 104 16.28 -8.96 11.81
C VAL A 104 15.83 -7.86 10.85
N PRO A 105 16.39 -7.81 9.62
CA PRO A 105 15.98 -6.83 8.63
C PRO A 105 14.50 -7.03 8.25
N TRP A 106 13.81 -5.93 8.05
CA TRP A 106 12.46 -5.95 7.52
C TRP A 106 12.34 -5.06 6.29
N GLY A 107 11.35 -5.34 5.46
CA GLY A 107 11.11 -4.61 4.22
C GLY A 107 9.66 -4.62 3.81
N ILE A 108 9.38 -3.87 2.76
CA ILE A 108 8.04 -3.70 2.19
C ILE A 108 8.02 -4.27 0.77
N VAL A 109 7.00 -5.08 0.48
CA VAL A 109 6.75 -5.63 -0.84
C VAL A 109 5.28 -5.37 -1.19
N THR A 110 5.04 -4.40 -2.06
CA THR A 110 3.71 -3.86 -2.33
C THR A 110 3.39 -3.76 -3.83
N ASN A 111 2.10 -3.82 -4.18
CA ASN A 111 1.62 -3.47 -5.53
C ASN A 111 1.29 -1.97 -5.68
N LYS A 112 1.54 -1.17 -4.62
CA LYS A 112 1.40 0.29 -4.69
C LYS A 112 2.55 0.89 -5.50
N PRO A 113 2.27 1.80 -6.47
CA PRO A 113 3.31 2.47 -7.25
C PRO A 113 4.33 3.18 -6.36
N ARG A 114 5.59 3.17 -6.79
CA ARG A 114 6.72 3.74 -6.03
C ARG A 114 6.49 5.18 -5.62
N PHE A 115 5.95 6.00 -6.49
CA PHE A 115 5.67 7.40 -6.20
C PHE A 115 4.86 7.59 -4.90
N TYR A 116 3.70 6.92 -4.78
CA TYR A 116 2.86 7.02 -3.57
C TYR A 116 3.46 6.29 -2.38
N THR A 117 4.18 5.20 -2.62
CA THR A 117 4.86 4.46 -1.55
C THR A 117 5.92 5.33 -0.89
N THR A 118 6.75 6.02 -1.67
CA THR A 118 7.80 6.92 -1.16
C THR A 118 7.20 8.05 -0.32
N LEU A 119 6.21 8.77 -0.87
CA LEU A 119 5.53 9.85 -0.13
C LEU A 119 4.95 9.38 1.21
N LEU A 120 4.35 8.19 1.21
CA LEU A 120 3.73 7.62 2.41
C LEU A 120 4.76 7.24 3.47
N LEU A 121 5.85 6.59 3.08
CA LEU A 121 6.90 6.15 4.00
C LEU A 121 7.67 7.34 4.58
N GLU A 122 8.00 8.33 3.77
CA GLU A 122 8.64 9.58 4.22
C GLU A 122 7.76 10.32 5.24
N ALA A 123 6.47 10.47 4.96
CA ALA A 123 5.53 11.14 5.86
C ALA A 123 5.39 10.43 7.21
N LEU A 124 5.59 9.10 7.27
CA LEU A 124 5.49 8.29 8.48
C LEU A 124 6.86 7.98 9.12
N GLY A 125 7.98 8.43 8.52
CA GLY A 125 9.34 8.17 9.01
C GLY A 125 9.72 6.69 8.97
N LEU A 126 9.19 5.93 8.00
CA LEU A 126 9.48 4.50 7.84
C LEU A 126 10.54 4.23 6.78
N ASP A 127 10.83 5.18 5.91
CA ASP A 127 11.80 5.10 4.82
C ASP A 127 13.23 4.85 5.33
N GLU A 128 13.64 5.52 6.41
CA GLU A 128 14.96 5.34 7.02
C GLU A 128 15.10 4.03 7.83
N ARG A 129 13.98 3.41 8.22
CA ARG A 129 13.94 2.20 9.04
C ARG A 129 13.86 0.92 8.22
N CYS A 130 13.27 1.02 7.02
CA CYS A 130 13.01 -0.09 6.14
C CYS A 130 14.27 -0.52 5.39
N GLY A 131 14.65 -1.80 5.49
CA GLY A 131 15.83 -2.33 4.81
C GLY A 131 15.70 -2.42 3.28
N VAL A 132 14.47 -2.58 2.77
CA VAL A 132 14.16 -2.63 1.34
C VAL A 132 12.69 -2.30 1.09
N VAL A 133 12.44 -1.63 -0.03
CA VAL A 133 11.08 -1.40 -0.55
C VAL A 133 11.05 -1.90 -2.00
N VAL A 134 10.17 -2.85 -2.29
CA VAL A 134 9.93 -3.36 -3.65
C VAL A 134 8.52 -2.97 -4.08
N CYS A 135 8.45 -2.23 -5.19
CA CYS A 135 7.22 -1.73 -5.82
C CYS A 135 7.05 -2.36 -7.21
N PRO A 136 5.90 -2.17 -7.87
CA PRO A 136 5.70 -2.60 -9.26
C PRO A 136 6.78 -2.10 -10.23
N ASP A 137 7.30 -0.93 -9.97
CA ASP A 137 8.34 -0.26 -10.76
C ASP A 137 9.68 -1.02 -10.78
N ASP A 138 9.91 -1.91 -9.82
CA ASP A 138 11.18 -2.62 -9.63
C ASP A 138 11.20 -4.02 -10.24
N VAL A 139 10.07 -4.53 -10.69
CA VAL A 139 9.88 -5.91 -11.11
C VAL A 139 9.22 -6.01 -12.47
N SER A 140 9.42 -7.12 -13.16
CA SER A 140 8.74 -7.39 -14.43
C SER A 140 7.33 -7.94 -14.22
N ARG A 141 7.10 -8.60 -13.09
CA ARG A 141 5.81 -9.19 -12.70
C ARG A 141 5.50 -8.86 -11.24
N THR A 142 4.32 -8.27 -11.04
CA THR A 142 3.84 -7.86 -9.73
C THR A 142 3.21 -9.03 -8.96
N LYS A 143 2.95 -8.85 -7.66
CA LYS A 143 2.18 -9.86 -6.90
C LYS A 143 0.86 -10.21 -7.62
N PRO A 144 0.50 -11.48 -7.69
CA PRO A 144 0.96 -12.62 -6.91
C PRO A 144 2.23 -13.34 -7.42
N ASP A 145 2.91 -12.83 -8.45
CA ASP A 145 4.19 -13.41 -8.86
C ASP A 145 5.22 -13.22 -7.75
N PRO A 146 6.04 -14.25 -7.42
CA PRO A 146 6.99 -14.17 -6.32
C PRO A 146 8.26 -13.36 -6.64
N GLU A 147 8.43 -12.83 -7.84
CA GLU A 147 9.61 -12.06 -8.25
C GLU A 147 9.97 -10.95 -7.25
N CYS A 148 8.95 -10.21 -6.78
CA CYS A 148 9.15 -9.13 -5.82
C CYS A 148 9.71 -9.61 -4.46
N LEU A 149 9.31 -10.80 -4.00
CA LEU A 149 9.81 -11.38 -2.75
C LEU A 149 11.26 -11.86 -2.88
N PHE A 150 11.61 -12.47 -4.01
CA PHE A 150 13.00 -12.87 -4.28
C PHE A 150 13.90 -11.65 -4.37
N ARG A 151 13.44 -10.59 -5.04
CA ARG A 151 14.19 -9.34 -5.13
C ARG A 151 14.38 -8.67 -3.77
N ALA A 152 13.37 -8.68 -2.91
CA ALA A 152 13.48 -8.16 -1.56
C ALA A 152 14.49 -8.96 -0.71
N ALA A 153 14.45 -10.29 -0.79
CA ALA A 153 15.39 -11.16 -0.07
C ALA A 153 16.84 -10.94 -0.53
N GLU A 154 17.06 -10.85 -1.84
CA GLU A 154 18.39 -10.54 -2.41
C GLU A 154 18.93 -9.20 -1.92
N ALA A 155 18.08 -8.16 -1.89
CA ALA A 155 18.48 -6.81 -1.49
C ALA A 155 18.97 -6.73 -0.04
N VAL A 156 18.46 -7.57 0.85
CA VAL A 156 18.88 -7.63 2.26
C VAL A 156 19.86 -8.77 2.56
N GLY A 157 20.31 -9.51 1.53
CA GLY A 157 21.22 -10.62 1.67
C GLY A 157 20.65 -11.83 2.41
N ALA A 158 19.33 -12.03 2.35
CA ALA A 158 18.62 -13.10 3.03
C ALA A 158 18.32 -14.28 2.09
N GLU A 159 18.28 -15.49 2.66
CA GLU A 159 17.86 -16.69 1.92
C GLU A 159 16.31 -16.70 1.82
N PRO A 160 15.71 -16.75 0.61
CA PRO A 160 14.26 -16.68 0.45
C PRO A 160 13.48 -17.69 1.27
N GLY A 161 13.96 -18.94 1.38
CA GLY A 161 13.34 -19.99 2.18
C GLY A 161 13.35 -19.74 3.69
N ARG A 162 14.09 -18.75 4.15
CA ARG A 162 14.21 -18.33 5.55
C ARG A 162 13.57 -16.99 5.85
N CYS A 163 12.95 -16.37 4.85
CA CYS A 163 12.17 -15.15 5.02
C CYS A 163 10.73 -15.45 5.43
N LEU A 164 10.08 -14.46 6.03
CA LEU A 164 8.64 -14.40 6.23
C LEU A 164 8.05 -13.31 5.37
N TYR A 165 6.87 -13.55 4.85
CA TYR A 165 6.02 -12.53 4.24
C TYR A 165 4.68 -12.47 4.96
N ALA A 166 4.26 -11.27 5.34
CA ALA A 166 2.94 -10.99 5.90
C ALA A 166 2.18 -10.08 4.92
N GLY A 167 1.02 -10.54 4.44
CA GLY A 167 0.17 -9.82 3.49
C GLY A 167 -0.93 -10.72 2.97
N ASP A 168 -1.85 -10.13 2.24
CA ASP A 168 -2.94 -10.79 1.52
C ASP A 168 -2.58 -11.09 0.04
#